data_aff87e85086c8163aac918971b7ad8dc
#
_entry.id   aff87e85086c8163aac918971b7ad8dc
#
_cell.length_a   1.000
_cell.length_b   1.000
_cell.length_c   1.000
_cell.angle_alpha   90.00
_cell.angle_beta   90.00
_cell.angle_gamma   90.00
#
_symmetry.space_group_name_H-M   'P 1'
#
loop_
_entity.id
_entity.type
_entity.pdbx_description
1 polymer ?
#
loop_
_entity_poly.entity_id
_entity_poly.type
_entity_poly.pdbx_seq_one_letter_code
_entity_poly.pdbx_strand_id
1 'polypeptide(L)'
;SGLLQSLDREDNTEARALYLQGYDGNQGYIFDRIMRGKNIRIEAVCLSVLGGIQPGKLKSYIRASVSGGHGDDGLLQRFGLLVWPDNDSKYINVDRWPDTAAKTQAHATFKKLDDLQFNVDEETSAMLPVEYQFSPEAQNLFDDWRVEFETMLRNNEHHPAMESHLSKYRKLIPAIALVCSLADGEQAVSYDSLLRALAWGDYLKSHADR
;
A
#
# COMPACT_ATOMS: atom_id res chain seq x y z
N SER A 1 -16.03 4.80 -5.52
CA SER A 1 -16.77 3.83 -6.36
C SER A 1 -16.66 4.13 -7.85
N GLY A 2 -16.50 5.38 -8.28
CA GLY A 2 -16.30 5.72 -9.68
C GLY A 2 -15.03 5.10 -10.30
N LEU A 3 -13.92 5.13 -9.57
CA LEU A 3 -12.67 4.54 -10.05
C LEU A 3 -12.81 3.03 -10.31
N LEU A 4 -13.25 2.24 -9.32
CA LEU A 4 -13.37 0.78 -9.48
C LEU A 4 -14.33 0.43 -10.62
N GLN A 5 -15.50 1.08 -10.71
CA GLN A 5 -16.45 0.89 -11.81
C GLN A 5 -15.88 1.30 -13.17
N SER A 6 -15.03 2.32 -13.22
CA SER A 6 -14.35 2.71 -14.45
C SER A 6 -13.31 1.68 -14.88
N LEU A 7 -12.57 1.11 -13.93
CA LEU A 7 -11.56 0.08 -14.21
C LEU A 7 -12.16 -1.28 -14.60
N ASP A 8 -13.43 -1.53 -14.27
CA ASP A 8 -14.14 -2.77 -14.62
C ASP A 8 -14.76 -2.74 -16.03
N ARG A 9 -14.67 -1.61 -16.72
CA ARG A 9 -15.16 -1.53 -18.11
C ARG A 9 -14.21 -2.24 -19.07
N GLU A 10 -14.77 -2.92 -20.04
CA GLU A 10 -14.01 -3.66 -21.06
C GLU A 10 -13.05 -2.75 -21.86
N ASP A 11 -13.42 -1.48 -22.05
CA ASP A 11 -12.61 -0.48 -22.75
C ASP A 11 -11.47 0.08 -21.90
N ASN A 12 -11.37 -0.26 -20.60
CA ASN A 12 -10.38 0.26 -19.64
C ASN A 12 -9.41 -0.82 -19.12
N THR A 13 -9.26 -1.93 -19.82
CA THR A 13 -8.37 -3.03 -19.44
C THR A 13 -6.91 -2.59 -19.29
N GLU A 14 -6.46 -1.68 -20.17
CA GLU A 14 -5.12 -1.09 -20.10
C GLU A 14 -4.92 -0.24 -18.83
N ALA A 15 -5.92 0.58 -18.48
CA ALA A 15 -5.85 1.37 -17.25
C ALA A 15 -5.80 0.45 -16.01
N ARG A 16 -6.57 -0.63 -16.01
CA ARG A 16 -6.55 -1.61 -14.92
C ARG A 16 -5.19 -2.28 -14.75
N ALA A 17 -4.55 -2.68 -15.86
CA ALA A 17 -3.21 -3.24 -15.88
C ALA A 17 -2.18 -2.26 -15.30
N LEU A 18 -2.29 -0.96 -15.59
CA LEU A 18 -1.44 0.07 -15.02
C LEU A 18 -1.52 0.12 -13.47
N TYR A 19 -2.74 0.03 -12.89
CA TYR A 19 -2.90 0.00 -11.43
C TYR A 19 -2.33 -1.27 -10.80
N LEU A 20 -2.45 -2.41 -11.47
CA LEU A 20 -1.88 -3.67 -11.01
C LEU A 20 -0.35 -3.63 -11.00
N GLN A 21 0.27 -3.11 -12.06
CA GLN A 21 1.73 -2.98 -12.18
C GLN A 21 2.28 -1.88 -11.26
N GLY A 22 1.58 -0.77 -11.13
CA GLY A 22 1.99 0.35 -10.30
C GLY A 22 2.08 0.05 -8.81
N TYR A 23 1.48 -1.06 -8.35
CA TYR A 23 1.62 -1.53 -6.97
C TYR A 23 3.04 -2.01 -6.65
N ASP A 24 3.74 -2.60 -7.60
CA ASP A 24 5.09 -3.11 -7.38
C ASP A 24 6.16 -2.01 -7.43
N GLY A 25 5.91 -0.95 -8.19
CA GLY A 25 6.73 0.26 -8.17
C GLY A 25 8.03 0.20 -8.97
N ASN A 26 8.39 -0.95 -9.54
CA ASN A 26 9.67 -1.19 -10.21
C ASN A 26 9.54 -1.72 -11.65
N GLN A 27 8.32 -1.82 -12.16
CA GLN A 27 8.07 -2.33 -13.51
C GLN A 27 7.72 -1.19 -14.46
N GLY A 28 8.26 -1.26 -15.68
CA GLY A 28 7.90 -0.36 -16.75
C GLY A 28 6.52 -0.66 -17.30
N TYR A 29 5.88 0.34 -17.89
CA TYR A 29 4.61 0.21 -18.56
C TYR A 29 4.67 0.77 -19.97
N ILE A 30 4.16 0.03 -20.94
CA ILE A 30 4.11 0.45 -22.34
C ILE A 30 2.65 0.53 -22.75
N PHE A 31 2.27 1.63 -23.38
CA PHE A 31 0.93 1.79 -23.93
C PHE A 31 0.95 2.54 -25.26
N ASP A 32 -0.03 2.25 -26.09
CA ASP A 32 -0.23 2.88 -27.38
C ASP A 32 -1.33 3.94 -27.28
N ARG A 33 -1.08 5.15 -27.76
CA ARG A 33 -2.12 6.18 -27.96
C ARG A 33 -2.21 6.55 -29.43
N ILE A 34 -3.38 6.34 -30.01
CA ILE A 34 -3.65 6.60 -31.45
C ILE A 34 -3.31 8.03 -31.85
N MET A 35 -3.53 9.01 -30.97
CA MET A 35 -3.33 10.44 -31.27
C MET A 35 -1.97 11.02 -30.80
N ARG A 36 -1.19 10.31 -29.94
CA ARG A 36 0.04 10.84 -29.36
C ARG A 36 1.29 9.99 -29.65
N GLY A 37 1.15 8.97 -30.50
CA GLY A 37 2.24 8.07 -30.88
C GLY A 37 2.10 6.67 -30.29
N LYS A 38 2.77 5.73 -30.91
CA LYS A 38 2.85 4.32 -30.48
C LYS A 38 4.04 4.14 -29.55
N ASN A 39 3.97 3.12 -28.71
CA ASN A 39 5.04 2.71 -27.80
C ASN A 39 5.48 3.82 -26.80
N ILE A 40 4.51 4.47 -26.16
CA ILE A 40 4.87 5.35 -25.04
C ILE A 40 5.30 4.47 -23.87
N ARG A 41 6.58 4.60 -23.49
CA ARG A 41 7.18 3.83 -22.42
C ARG A 41 7.33 4.66 -21.15
N ILE A 42 6.90 4.10 -20.04
CA ILE A 42 7.19 4.58 -18.69
C ILE A 42 8.16 3.59 -18.08
N GLU A 43 9.35 4.04 -17.68
CA GLU A 43 10.43 3.15 -17.21
C GLU A 43 10.07 2.44 -15.91
N ALA A 44 9.45 3.14 -14.97
CA ALA A 44 8.96 2.58 -13.72
C ALA A 44 7.64 3.26 -13.32
N VAL A 45 6.64 2.46 -12.99
CA VAL A 45 5.33 2.95 -12.53
C VAL A 45 5.19 2.62 -11.04
N CYS A 46 5.07 3.67 -10.22
CA CYS A 46 4.78 3.55 -8.80
C CYS A 46 3.53 4.38 -8.50
N LEU A 47 2.45 3.72 -8.08
CA LEU A 47 1.16 4.36 -7.84
C LEU A 47 0.73 4.18 -6.38
N SER A 48 0.34 5.29 -5.76
CA SER A 48 -0.37 5.30 -4.49
C SER A 48 -1.80 5.79 -4.69
N VAL A 49 -2.76 5.09 -4.12
CA VAL A 49 -4.19 5.43 -4.23
C VAL A 49 -4.77 5.63 -2.84
N LEU A 50 -5.32 6.82 -2.59
CA LEU A 50 -6.02 7.16 -1.36
C LEU A 50 -7.44 7.59 -1.70
N GLY A 51 -8.44 7.08 -0.98
CA GLY A 51 -9.82 7.48 -1.21
C GLY A 51 -10.80 6.85 -0.23
N GLY A 52 -12.04 7.31 -0.30
CA GLY A 52 -13.15 6.75 0.45
C GLY A 52 -14.11 5.95 -0.44
N ILE A 53 -14.67 4.89 0.10
CA ILE A 53 -15.70 4.09 -0.56
C ILE A 53 -16.85 3.82 0.41
N GLN A 54 -18.08 3.85 -0.11
CA GLN A 54 -19.24 3.49 0.69
C GLN A 54 -19.24 1.98 0.99
N PRO A 55 -19.51 1.57 2.22
CA PRO A 55 -19.47 0.16 2.66
C PRO A 55 -20.28 -0.78 1.76
N GLY A 56 -21.52 -0.42 1.46
CA GLY A 56 -22.39 -1.25 0.62
C GLY A 56 -21.85 -1.46 -0.80
N LYS A 57 -21.15 -0.45 -1.35
CA LYS A 57 -20.51 -0.56 -2.66
C LYS A 57 -19.27 -1.44 -2.63
N LEU A 58 -18.46 -1.32 -1.56
CA LEU A 58 -17.33 -2.21 -1.36
C LEU A 58 -17.77 -3.66 -1.23
N LYS A 59 -18.78 -3.92 -0.40
CA LYS A 59 -19.36 -5.26 -0.20
C LYS A 59 -19.89 -5.87 -1.50
N SER A 60 -20.55 -5.08 -2.33
CA SER A 60 -21.02 -5.55 -3.65
C SER A 60 -19.85 -5.88 -4.58
N TYR A 61 -18.79 -5.07 -4.55
CA TYR A 61 -17.59 -5.28 -5.35
C TYR A 61 -16.84 -6.54 -4.92
N ILE A 62 -16.64 -6.75 -3.60
CA ILE A 62 -16.01 -7.95 -3.04
C ILE A 62 -16.78 -9.20 -3.47
N ARG A 63 -18.12 -9.20 -3.36
CA ARG A 63 -18.95 -10.33 -3.76
C ARG A 63 -18.78 -10.68 -5.24
N ALA A 64 -18.76 -9.68 -6.12
CA ALA A 64 -18.54 -9.90 -7.54
C ALA A 64 -17.15 -10.47 -7.83
N SER A 65 -16.11 -9.99 -7.15
CA SER A 65 -14.73 -10.47 -7.32
C SER A 65 -14.56 -11.92 -6.84
N VAL A 66 -15.19 -12.30 -5.73
CA VAL A 66 -15.10 -13.67 -5.17
C VAL A 66 -15.90 -14.70 -5.98
N SER A 67 -16.91 -14.23 -6.74
CA SER A 67 -17.77 -15.12 -7.56
C SER A 67 -17.20 -15.39 -8.97
N GLY A 68 -15.93 -15.13 -9.22
CA GLY A 68 -15.29 -15.33 -10.54
C GLY A 68 -15.69 -14.28 -11.59
N GLY A 69 -16.14 -13.08 -11.15
CA GLY A 69 -16.46 -11.95 -12.02
C GLY A 69 -15.24 -11.10 -12.40
N HIS A 70 -15.51 -10.00 -13.11
CA HIS A 70 -14.52 -8.97 -13.45
C HIS A 70 -13.93 -8.34 -12.18
N GLY A 71 -12.88 -8.82 -11.63
CA GLY A 71 -12.27 -8.29 -10.39
C GLY A 71 -11.49 -9.33 -9.62
N ASP A 72 -11.48 -10.56 -10.09
CA ASP A 72 -10.68 -11.66 -9.55
C ASP A 72 -9.24 -11.64 -10.11
N ASP A 73 -8.63 -10.46 -10.16
CA ASP A 73 -7.27 -10.24 -10.65
C ASP A 73 -6.31 -9.73 -9.57
N GLY A 74 -6.79 -9.68 -8.35
CA GLY A 74 -6.00 -9.24 -7.20
C GLY A 74 -5.89 -7.71 -7.05
N LEU A 75 -6.65 -6.89 -7.79
CA LEU A 75 -6.62 -5.45 -7.63
C LEU A 75 -7.08 -5.03 -6.22
N LEU A 76 -8.21 -5.59 -5.76
CA LEU A 76 -8.75 -5.24 -4.45
C LEU A 76 -7.80 -5.62 -3.31
N GLN A 77 -7.12 -6.76 -3.43
CA GLN A 77 -6.18 -7.26 -2.44
C GLN A 77 -4.93 -6.37 -2.29
N ARG A 78 -4.68 -5.49 -3.27
CA ARG A 78 -3.57 -4.51 -3.23
C ARG A 78 -3.90 -3.25 -2.43
N PHE A 79 -5.17 -3.04 -2.08
CA PHE A 79 -5.55 -1.99 -1.12
C PHE A 79 -5.32 -2.47 0.31
N GLY A 80 -4.04 -2.49 0.74
CA GLY A 80 -3.63 -3.02 2.03
C GLY A 80 -4.05 -2.17 3.24
N LEU A 81 -4.31 -0.87 3.04
CA LEU A 81 -4.66 0.07 4.11
C LEU A 81 -6.18 0.28 4.19
N LEU A 82 -6.94 -0.82 4.28
CA LEU A 82 -8.40 -0.77 4.45
C LEU A 82 -8.74 -0.44 5.90
N VAL A 83 -9.40 0.69 6.13
CA VAL A 83 -9.82 1.11 7.47
C VAL A 83 -11.32 1.39 7.48
N TRP A 84 -12.00 0.74 8.41
CA TRP A 84 -13.39 0.97 8.71
C TRP A 84 -13.48 1.61 10.10
N PRO A 85 -13.61 2.93 10.20
CA PRO A 85 -13.59 3.60 11.48
C PRO A 85 -14.83 3.22 12.30
N ASP A 86 -14.62 2.93 13.57
CA ASP A 86 -15.71 2.78 14.53
C ASP A 86 -16.29 4.16 14.85
N ASN A 87 -17.60 4.24 14.91
CA ASN A 87 -18.26 5.44 15.38
C ASN A 87 -18.41 5.38 16.90
N ASP A 88 -17.81 6.33 17.61
CA ASP A 88 -18.10 6.53 19.02
C ASP A 88 -19.58 6.82 19.20
N SER A 89 -20.21 6.14 20.16
CA SER A 89 -21.63 6.35 20.49
C SER A 89 -21.87 7.72 21.15
N LYS A 90 -20.81 8.39 21.59
CA LYS A 90 -20.88 9.71 22.24
C LYS A 90 -20.34 10.78 21.32
N TYR A 91 -21.18 11.78 21.03
CA TYR A 91 -20.73 13.00 20.41
C TYR A 91 -19.90 13.81 21.41
N ILE A 92 -18.66 14.13 21.02
CA ILE A 92 -17.78 15.04 21.77
C ILE A 92 -17.62 16.31 20.93
N ASN A 93 -18.08 17.44 21.45
CA ASN A 93 -17.82 18.72 20.82
C ASN A 93 -16.35 19.10 21.05
N VAL A 94 -15.55 19.07 19.98
CA VAL A 94 -14.14 19.44 20.03
C VAL A 94 -14.00 20.84 19.43
N ASP A 95 -14.03 21.84 20.31
CA ASP A 95 -13.76 23.24 19.97
C ASP A 95 -12.38 23.64 20.53
N ARG A 96 -11.34 23.39 19.73
CA ARG A 96 -9.95 23.73 20.07
C ARG A 96 -9.20 24.20 18.85
N TRP A 97 -8.24 25.09 19.08
CA TRP A 97 -7.32 25.51 18.03
C TRP A 97 -6.51 24.33 17.48
N PRO A 98 -6.21 24.31 16.17
CA PRO A 98 -5.32 23.32 15.60
C PRO A 98 -3.95 23.34 16.29
N ASP A 99 -3.36 22.15 16.48
CA ASP A 99 -1.98 22.03 16.95
C ASP A 99 -1.02 22.46 15.84
N THR A 100 -0.60 23.73 15.90
CA THR A 100 0.29 24.31 14.91
C THR A 100 1.69 23.67 14.96
N ALA A 101 2.16 23.25 16.14
CA ALA A 101 3.46 22.59 16.27
C ALA A 101 3.45 21.23 15.56
N ALA A 102 2.46 20.40 15.81
CA ALA A 102 2.30 19.11 15.14
C ALA A 102 2.15 19.26 13.62
N LYS A 103 1.38 20.27 13.17
CA LYS A 103 1.25 20.58 11.74
C LYS A 103 2.60 20.97 11.11
N THR A 104 3.36 21.82 11.78
CA THR A 104 4.69 22.25 11.31
C THR A 104 5.66 21.07 11.23
N GLN A 105 5.65 20.20 12.25
CA GLN A 105 6.46 18.99 12.25
C GLN A 105 6.09 18.04 11.10
N ALA A 106 4.80 17.82 10.86
CA ALA A 106 4.34 17.00 9.72
C ALA A 106 4.83 17.57 8.39
N HIS A 107 4.70 18.89 8.18
CA HIS A 107 5.21 19.54 6.96
C HIS A 107 6.72 19.40 6.81
N ALA A 108 7.48 19.53 7.90
CA ALA A 108 8.93 19.36 7.87
C ALA A 108 9.32 17.93 7.49
N THR A 109 8.60 16.92 8.00
CA THR A 109 8.80 15.51 7.63
C THR A 109 8.51 15.28 6.15
N PHE A 110 7.39 15.77 5.62
CA PHE A 110 7.08 15.65 4.19
C PHE A 110 8.13 16.32 3.32
N LYS A 111 8.58 17.52 3.68
CA LYS A 111 9.64 18.21 2.94
C LYS A 111 10.95 17.43 2.95
N LYS A 112 11.34 16.87 4.10
CA LYS A 112 12.52 16.01 4.21
C LYS A 112 12.44 14.79 3.29
N LEU A 113 11.27 14.16 3.20
CA LEU A 113 11.04 12.99 2.34
C LEU A 113 11.04 13.38 0.85
N ASP A 114 10.53 14.58 0.50
CA ASP A 114 10.55 15.11 -0.86
C ASP A 114 11.98 15.46 -1.34
N ASP A 115 12.84 15.85 -0.40
CA ASP A 115 14.25 16.18 -0.67
C ASP A 115 15.17 14.94 -0.73
N LEU A 116 14.64 13.71 -0.63
CA LEU A 116 15.44 12.48 -0.72
C LEU A 116 16.13 12.39 -2.09
N GLN A 117 17.44 12.14 -2.06
CA GLN A 117 18.22 11.97 -3.28
C GLN A 117 18.25 10.49 -3.67
N PHE A 118 18.04 10.24 -4.95
CA PHE A 118 18.15 8.92 -5.55
C PHE A 118 19.49 8.80 -6.29
N ASN A 119 20.01 7.60 -6.35
CA ASN A 119 21.15 7.31 -7.20
C ASN A 119 20.69 7.39 -8.67
N VAL A 120 21.58 7.77 -9.54
CA VAL A 120 21.33 7.84 -11.00
C VAL A 120 22.30 6.90 -11.69
N ASP A 121 21.77 6.06 -12.54
CA ASP A 121 22.57 5.22 -13.42
C ASP A 121 23.30 6.10 -14.43
N GLU A 122 24.62 5.99 -14.51
CA GLU A 122 25.46 6.86 -15.34
C GLU A 122 25.25 6.63 -16.84
N GLU A 123 24.89 5.41 -17.24
CA GLU A 123 24.71 5.06 -18.66
C GLU A 123 23.30 5.40 -19.17
N THR A 124 22.28 5.13 -18.35
CA THR A 124 20.89 5.27 -18.77
C THR A 124 20.24 6.55 -18.28
N SER A 125 20.86 7.28 -17.35
CA SER A 125 20.28 8.41 -16.62
C SER A 125 18.98 8.06 -15.86
N ALA A 126 18.72 6.78 -15.62
CA ALA A 126 17.58 6.31 -14.86
C ALA A 126 17.82 6.51 -13.35
N MET A 127 16.76 6.92 -12.65
CA MET A 127 16.80 6.94 -11.18
C MET A 127 16.80 5.51 -10.63
N LEU A 128 17.81 5.20 -9.82
CA LEU A 128 17.92 3.91 -9.14
C LEU A 128 17.31 4.00 -7.74
N PRO A 129 16.60 2.96 -7.29
CA PRO A 129 16.10 2.90 -5.92
C PRO A 129 17.27 2.85 -4.93
N VAL A 130 17.07 3.51 -3.79
CA VAL A 130 17.97 3.39 -2.64
C VAL A 130 17.55 2.18 -1.83
N GLU A 131 18.47 1.25 -1.60
CA GLU A 131 18.22 0.05 -0.82
C GLU A 131 18.37 0.35 0.68
N TYR A 132 17.37 -0.02 1.46
CA TYR A 132 17.39 0.03 2.92
C TYR A 132 17.37 -1.40 3.47
N GLN A 133 18.15 -1.63 4.51
CA GLN A 133 18.20 -2.91 5.19
C GLN A 133 17.60 -2.80 6.59
N PHE A 134 17.14 -3.91 7.12
CA PHE A 134 16.79 -3.99 8.53
C PHE A 134 18.04 -3.89 9.40
N SER A 135 17.93 -3.27 10.59
CA SER A 135 18.94 -3.47 11.63
C SER A 135 19.00 -4.96 12.04
N PRO A 136 20.08 -5.45 12.61
CA PRO A 136 20.17 -6.86 13.03
C PRO A 136 19.01 -7.29 13.94
N GLU A 137 18.61 -6.42 14.87
CA GLU A 137 17.50 -6.68 15.79
C GLU A 137 16.16 -6.69 15.07
N ALA A 138 15.96 -5.76 14.12
CA ALA A 138 14.75 -5.72 13.30
C ALA A 138 14.67 -6.95 12.38
N GLN A 139 15.80 -7.39 11.83
CA GLN A 139 15.83 -8.60 11.00
C GLN A 139 15.38 -9.84 11.79
N ASN A 140 15.88 -10.04 12.99
CA ASN A 140 15.48 -11.16 13.85
C ASN A 140 13.98 -11.11 14.14
N LEU A 141 13.45 -9.94 14.54
CA LEU A 141 12.01 -9.76 14.78
C LEU A 141 11.18 -10.04 13.51
N PHE A 142 11.66 -9.60 12.34
CA PHE A 142 10.96 -9.83 11.08
C PHE A 142 10.94 -11.31 10.70
N ASP A 143 12.04 -12.03 10.93
CA ASP A 143 12.15 -13.45 10.61
C ASP A 143 11.22 -14.27 11.52
N ASP A 144 11.16 -13.96 12.82
CA ASP A 144 10.25 -14.60 13.78
C ASP A 144 8.78 -14.34 13.37
N TRP A 145 8.41 -13.07 13.15
CA TRP A 145 7.09 -12.72 12.67
C TRP A 145 6.73 -13.45 11.36
N ARG A 146 7.67 -13.52 10.42
CA ARG A 146 7.43 -14.15 9.12
C ARG A 146 7.13 -15.63 9.25
N VAL A 147 7.82 -16.34 10.14
CA VAL A 147 7.56 -17.78 10.41
C VAL A 147 6.14 -17.97 10.94
N GLU A 148 5.74 -17.19 11.93
CA GLU A 148 4.39 -17.23 12.49
C GLU A 148 3.32 -16.89 11.45
N PHE A 149 3.55 -15.82 10.69
CA PHE A 149 2.64 -15.35 9.66
C PHE A 149 2.46 -16.36 8.52
N GLU A 150 3.54 -16.95 8.02
CA GLU A 150 3.48 -17.99 6.99
C GLU A 150 2.80 -19.27 7.49
N THR A 151 2.99 -19.61 8.75
CA THR A 151 2.32 -20.75 9.38
C THR A 151 0.80 -20.48 9.45
N MET A 152 0.41 -19.30 9.90
CA MET A 152 -1.00 -18.88 9.94
C MET A 152 -1.65 -18.97 8.54
N LEU A 153 -1.00 -18.45 7.51
CA LEU A 153 -1.53 -18.48 6.15
C LEU A 153 -1.72 -19.91 5.60
N ARG A 154 -0.86 -20.87 6.01
CA ARG A 154 -0.92 -22.25 5.53
C ARG A 154 -1.91 -23.13 6.29
N ASN A 155 -2.44 -22.67 7.40
CA ASN A 155 -3.43 -23.42 8.17
C ASN A 155 -4.83 -23.49 7.52
N ASN A 156 -5.04 -22.75 6.40
CA ASN A 156 -6.31 -22.71 5.65
C ASN A 156 -7.54 -22.35 6.50
N GLU A 157 -7.35 -21.53 7.54
CA GLU A 157 -8.44 -21.12 8.44
C GLU A 157 -9.20 -19.90 7.89
N HIS A 158 -8.61 -19.23 6.89
CA HIS A 158 -9.18 -18.02 6.29
C HIS A 158 -9.93 -18.33 4.99
N HIS A 159 -10.93 -17.50 4.69
CA HIS A 159 -11.54 -17.50 3.38
C HIS A 159 -10.50 -17.16 2.30
N PRO A 160 -10.50 -17.79 1.09
CA PRO A 160 -9.49 -17.55 0.05
C PRO A 160 -9.25 -16.08 -0.30
N ALA A 161 -10.30 -15.25 -0.29
CA ALA A 161 -10.16 -13.81 -0.54
C ALA A 161 -9.37 -13.11 0.57
N MET A 162 -9.56 -13.50 1.84
CA MET A 162 -8.82 -12.96 2.97
C MET A 162 -7.37 -13.45 2.96
N GLU A 163 -7.13 -14.73 2.66
CA GLU A 163 -5.80 -15.29 2.49
C GLU A 163 -5.02 -14.54 1.39
N SER A 164 -5.65 -14.31 0.24
CA SER A 164 -5.08 -13.52 -0.85
C SER A 164 -4.75 -12.09 -0.43
N HIS A 165 -5.62 -11.44 0.35
CA HIS A 165 -5.37 -10.11 0.92
C HIS A 165 -4.19 -10.13 1.89
N LEU A 166 -4.21 -11.04 2.88
CA LEU A 166 -3.14 -11.17 3.87
C LEU A 166 -1.79 -11.50 3.21
N SER A 167 -1.77 -12.27 2.11
CA SER A 167 -0.53 -12.56 1.40
C SER A 167 0.27 -11.31 1.00
N LYS A 168 -0.40 -10.16 0.84
CA LYS A 168 0.24 -8.87 0.52
C LYS A 168 0.95 -8.24 1.72
N TYR A 169 0.68 -8.72 2.94
CA TYR A 169 1.34 -8.22 4.15
C TYR A 169 2.84 -8.53 4.17
N ARG A 170 3.28 -9.54 3.42
CA ARG A 170 4.71 -9.82 3.18
C ARG A 170 5.48 -8.58 2.66
N LYS A 171 4.80 -7.75 1.85
CA LYS A 171 5.32 -6.49 1.32
C LYS A 171 4.88 -5.30 2.15
N LEU A 172 3.64 -5.30 2.62
CA LEU A 172 3.03 -4.18 3.33
C LEU A 172 3.76 -3.87 4.65
N ILE A 173 4.06 -4.89 5.45
CA ILE A 173 4.74 -4.69 6.74
C ILE A 173 6.13 -4.07 6.58
N PRO A 174 7.05 -4.62 5.75
CA PRO A 174 8.33 -3.96 5.48
C PRO A 174 8.18 -2.55 4.92
N ALA A 175 7.19 -2.31 4.05
CA ALA A 175 6.97 -0.99 3.49
C ALA A 175 6.53 0.04 4.56
N ILE A 176 5.62 -0.32 5.48
CA ILE A 176 5.23 0.54 6.59
C ILE A 176 6.42 0.79 7.52
N ALA A 177 7.22 -0.24 7.84
CA ALA A 177 8.41 -0.10 8.66
C ALA A 177 9.42 0.87 8.03
N LEU A 178 9.67 0.75 6.72
CA LEU A 178 10.53 1.66 5.97
C LEU A 178 10.01 3.09 6.01
N VAL A 179 8.70 3.30 5.80
CA VAL A 179 8.09 4.64 5.87
C VAL A 179 8.26 5.25 7.26
N CYS A 180 8.12 4.46 8.34
CA CYS A 180 8.34 4.91 9.70
C CYS A 180 9.80 5.34 9.91
N SER A 181 10.78 4.49 9.51
CA SER A 181 12.21 4.80 9.63
C SER A 181 12.62 6.03 8.83
N LEU A 182 12.11 6.18 7.60
CA LEU A 182 12.38 7.36 6.77
C LEU A 182 11.81 8.63 7.39
N ALA A 183 10.60 8.58 7.94
CA ALA A 183 9.98 9.71 8.62
C ALA A 183 10.79 10.15 9.84
N ASP A 184 11.32 9.20 10.60
CA ASP A 184 12.18 9.46 11.76
C ASP A 184 13.63 9.84 11.34
N GLY A 185 14.00 9.61 10.09
CA GLY A 185 15.32 9.96 9.55
C GLY A 185 16.41 8.96 9.83
N GLU A 186 16.03 7.71 10.00
CA GLU A 186 16.94 6.60 10.22
C GLU A 186 17.62 6.14 8.91
N GLN A 187 18.80 5.55 9.03
CA GLN A 187 19.59 5.06 7.90
C GLN A 187 19.31 3.57 7.59
N ALA A 188 18.64 2.87 8.49
CA ALA A 188 18.21 1.49 8.34
C ALA A 188 16.80 1.33 8.95
N VAL A 189 16.10 0.27 8.61
CA VAL A 189 14.81 -0.04 9.23
C VAL A 189 15.04 -0.54 10.64
N SER A 190 14.69 0.27 11.64
CA SER A 190 14.93 -0.02 13.05
C SER A 190 13.91 -1.00 13.62
N TYR A 191 14.27 -1.56 14.78
CA TYR A 191 13.40 -2.42 15.58
C TYR A 191 12.08 -1.73 15.94
N ASP A 192 12.14 -0.48 16.40
CA ASP A 192 10.96 0.30 16.79
C ASP A 192 10.04 0.61 15.60
N SER A 193 10.62 0.91 14.44
CA SER A 193 9.86 1.12 13.21
C SER A 193 9.17 -0.15 12.75
N LEU A 194 9.81 -1.31 12.90
CA LEU A 194 9.17 -2.59 12.60
C LEU A 194 8.07 -2.94 13.61
N LEU A 195 8.26 -2.71 14.90
CA LEU A 195 7.20 -2.89 15.90
C LEU A 195 5.96 -2.06 15.57
N ARG A 196 6.14 -0.80 15.18
CA ARG A 196 5.03 0.05 14.73
C ARG A 196 4.33 -0.52 13.50
N ALA A 197 5.09 -1.04 12.55
CA ALA A 197 4.53 -1.66 11.35
C ALA A 197 3.73 -2.93 11.66
N LEU A 198 4.21 -3.77 12.58
CA LEU A 198 3.48 -4.96 13.04
C LEU A 198 2.16 -4.58 13.73
N ALA A 199 2.19 -3.59 14.63
CA ALA A 199 0.97 -3.07 15.26
C ALA A 199 -0.03 -2.51 14.23
N TRP A 200 0.46 -1.82 13.18
CA TRP A 200 -0.37 -1.42 12.05
C TRP A 200 -0.95 -2.64 11.30
N GLY A 201 -0.15 -3.69 11.11
CA GLY A 201 -0.60 -4.92 10.49
C GLY A 201 -1.79 -5.55 11.22
N ASP A 202 -1.71 -5.68 12.53
CA ASP A 202 -2.79 -6.21 13.38
C ASP A 202 -4.05 -5.34 13.30
N TYR A 203 -3.87 -4.02 13.38
CA TYR A 203 -4.97 -3.06 13.24
C TYR A 203 -5.67 -3.21 11.88
N LEU A 204 -4.92 -3.21 10.79
CA LEU A 204 -5.46 -3.32 9.43
C LEU A 204 -6.14 -4.68 9.20
N LYS A 205 -5.57 -5.77 9.73
CA LYS A 205 -6.20 -7.10 9.68
C LYS A 205 -7.55 -7.08 10.38
N SER A 206 -7.65 -6.47 11.57
CA SER A 206 -8.90 -6.37 12.31
C SER A 206 -10.01 -5.62 11.56
N HIS A 207 -9.64 -4.68 10.68
CA HIS A 207 -10.56 -3.97 9.81
C HIS A 207 -10.92 -4.75 8.54
N ALA A 208 -10.00 -5.52 8.00
CA ALA A 208 -10.24 -6.36 6.83
C ALA A 208 -11.17 -7.55 7.13
N ASP A 209 -11.19 -8.03 8.37
CA ASP A 209 -12.06 -9.11 8.85
C ASP A 209 -13.56 -8.69 8.98
N ARG A 210 -13.91 -7.41 8.90
CA ARG A 210 -15.29 -6.85 9.03
C ARG A 210 -16.04 -6.86 7.71
#